data_2f54e1309562915d6bf43007f30caec0
#
_entry.id   2f54e1309562915d6bf43007f30caec0
#
_cell.length_a   1.000
_cell.length_b   1.000
_cell.length_c   1.000
_cell.angle_alpha   90.00
_cell.angle_beta   90.00
_cell.angle_gamma   90.00
#
_symmetry.space_group_name_H-M   'P 1'
#
loop_
_entity.id
_entity.type
_entity.pdbx_description
1 polymer ?
#
loop_
_entity_poly.entity_id
_entity_poly.type
_entity_poly.pdbx_seq_one_letter_code
_entity_poly.pdbx_strand_id
1 'polypeptide(L)'
;MTGLPAPLNDVPQWETRLPAHISMVCPGENFLKVIFMIDEQIAILKRHGCIIRNKSFTEEILSKINYYRFSAYLIPFKGNNGMYLPDTTFERIFHIYEFDRELRSLLFQAIECIEISLRTRLSYMHGMKYGALGYLNKENFNPRHDTKMLQGNIKGVILYQTEKETSDHEKKEPFVEKELFVKHHKEKYDGQFPIWVVIELFTFGMLSRFYSDLHTSDQKQIARQYHTSYKVLESWLRCCTDVRNICAHYGRLYYRNFTSTPSGFMPKKNVRQCTWAMMLVIKSLYPFPDKWEKEFMPQMENIMDKYSKDIDLKHLGFPKNWKEELMN
;
A
#
# COMPACT_ATOMS: atom_id res chain seq x y z
N MET A 1 39.79 -31.97 3.11
CA MET A 1 38.37 -32.37 2.89
C MET A 1 37.53 -31.16 3.20
N THR A 2 37.15 -30.45 2.15
CA THR A 2 36.43 -29.16 2.22
C THR A 2 34.96 -29.44 1.99
N GLY A 3 34.15 -29.31 3.05
CA GLY A 3 32.70 -29.41 2.96
C GLY A 3 32.10 -28.13 2.38
N LEU A 4 31.44 -28.23 1.24
CA LEU A 4 30.56 -27.21 0.65
C LEU A 4 29.27 -27.10 1.48
N PRO A 5 28.75 -25.91 1.74
CA PRO A 5 27.45 -25.75 2.40
C PRO A 5 26.30 -26.21 1.45
N ALA A 6 25.26 -26.78 2.05
CA ALA A 6 24.06 -27.25 1.38
C ALA A 6 23.31 -26.13 0.65
N PRO A 7 22.57 -26.42 -0.45
CA PRO A 7 21.82 -25.42 -1.18
C PRO A 7 20.64 -24.91 -0.36
N LEU A 8 20.48 -23.58 -0.32
CA LEU A 8 19.33 -22.87 0.24
C LEU A 8 18.09 -23.17 -0.63
N ASN A 9 17.25 -24.09 -0.18
CA ASN A 9 15.93 -24.36 -0.75
C ASN A 9 14.86 -23.60 0.03
N ASP A 10 14.81 -22.27 -0.10
CA ASP A 10 13.63 -21.46 0.27
C ASP A 10 13.64 -20.19 -0.58
N VAL A 11 13.22 -20.34 -1.83
CA VAL A 11 12.91 -19.21 -2.71
C VAL A 11 11.52 -18.67 -2.31
N PRO A 12 11.38 -17.39 -1.95
CA PRO A 12 10.10 -16.84 -1.55
C PRO A 12 9.06 -16.94 -2.66
N GLN A 13 7.81 -17.31 -2.34
CA GLN A 13 6.72 -17.56 -3.29
C GLN A 13 6.37 -16.38 -4.23
N TRP A 14 6.88 -15.18 -4.02
CA TRP A 14 6.70 -14.05 -4.93
C TRP A 14 7.55 -14.15 -6.20
N GLU A 15 8.62 -14.95 -6.21
CA GLU A 15 9.46 -15.18 -7.40
C GLU A 15 8.79 -16.08 -8.45
N THR A 16 7.78 -16.87 -8.07
CA THR A 16 7.14 -17.84 -8.98
C THR A 16 6.05 -17.24 -9.88
N ARG A 17 5.75 -15.94 -9.78
CA ARG A 17 4.79 -15.23 -10.62
C ARG A 17 5.40 -14.03 -11.34
N LEU A 18 6.52 -14.22 -12.01
CA LEU A 18 6.97 -13.24 -13.00
C LEU A 18 5.92 -13.18 -14.13
N PRO A 19 5.43 -11.98 -14.47
CA PRO A 19 4.48 -11.84 -15.57
C PRO A 19 5.08 -12.40 -16.86
N ALA A 20 4.29 -13.11 -17.65
CA ALA A 20 4.72 -13.78 -18.89
C ALA A 20 5.42 -12.91 -19.94
N HIS A 21 5.47 -11.59 -19.75
CA HIS A 21 6.15 -10.64 -20.64
C HIS A 21 7.66 -10.50 -20.38
N ILE A 22 8.18 -11.12 -19.31
CA ILE A 22 9.64 -11.18 -19.07
C ILE A 22 10.29 -12.33 -19.85
N SER A 23 9.50 -13.24 -20.41
CA SER A 23 9.98 -14.43 -21.15
C SER A 23 10.51 -14.15 -22.57
N MET A 24 10.88 -12.90 -22.89
CA MET A 24 11.40 -12.54 -24.22
C MET A 24 12.93 -12.36 -24.26
N VAL A 25 13.66 -13.05 -23.40
CA VAL A 25 15.09 -13.32 -23.63
C VAL A 25 15.17 -14.53 -24.55
N CYS A 26 16.00 -14.48 -25.58
CA CYS A 26 16.21 -15.60 -26.50
C CYS A 26 16.44 -16.91 -25.74
N PRO A 27 15.89 -18.05 -26.21
CA PRO A 27 16.14 -19.34 -25.58
C PRO A 27 17.66 -19.61 -25.57
N GLY A 28 18.28 -19.63 -24.37
CA GLY A 28 19.70 -19.91 -24.20
C GLY A 28 20.53 -18.82 -23.49
N GLU A 29 20.02 -17.61 -23.31
CA GLU A 29 20.73 -16.57 -22.56
C GLU A 29 20.25 -16.52 -21.09
N ASN A 30 21.21 -16.40 -20.18
CA ASN A 30 20.97 -16.36 -18.74
C ASN A 30 20.26 -15.03 -18.39
N PHE A 31 18.95 -15.07 -18.26
CA PHE A 31 18.02 -13.96 -17.99
C PHE A 31 18.51 -12.98 -16.89
N LEU A 32 19.31 -13.45 -15.94
CA LEU A 32 19.79 -12.65 -14.81
C LEU A 32 21.02 -11.75 -15.15
N LYS A 33 21.52 -11.76 -16.39
CA LYS A 33 22.76 -11.09 -16.74
C LYS A 33 22.63 -9.94 -17.75
N VAL A 34 21.42 -9.66 -18.27
CA VAL A 34 21.27 -8.64 -19.34
C VAL A 34 20.68 -7.36 -18.78
N ILE A 35 21.52 -6.34 -18.65
CA ILE A 35 21.09 -4.95 -18.43
C ILE A 35 21.00 -4.30 -19.81
N PHE A 36 19.78 -4.00 -20.24
CA PHE A 36 19.57 -3.29 -21.52
C PHE A 36 19.93 -1.81 -21.41
N MET A 37 20.75 -1.34 -22.34
CA MET A 37 20.99 0.10 -22.51
C MET A 37 19.69 0.79 -22.96
N ILE A 38 19.58 2.10 -22.75
CA ILE A 38 18.34 2.87 -23.05
C ILE A 38 17.94 2.72 -24.52
N ASP A 39 18.89 2.75 -25.44
CA ASP A 39 18.62 2.56 -26.89
C ASP A 39 18.04 1.15 -27.16
N GLU A 40 18.52 0.13 -26.47
CA GLU A 40 17.98 -1.23 -26.59
C GLU A 40 16.56 -1.34 -26.04
N GLN A 41 16.28 -0.68 -24.91
CA GLN A 41 14.93 -0.59 -24.34
C GLN A 41 13.95 0.07 -25.31
N ILE A 42 14.39 1.16 -25.95
CA ILE A 42 13.65 1.87 -27.01
C ILE A 42 13.41 0.94 -28.21
N ALA A 43 14.43 0.22 -28.65
CA ALA A 43 14.33 -0.74 -29.75
C ALA A 43 13.31 -1.86 -29.43
N ILE A 44 13.30 -2.36 -28.18
CA ILE A 44 12.32 -3.35 -27.71
C ILE A 44 10.90 -2.78 -27.76
N LEU A 45 10.68 -1.57 -27.24
CA LEU A 45 9.36 -0.91 -27.29
C LEU A 45 8.85 -0.76 -28.73
N LYS A 46 9.70 -0.26 -29.63
CA LYS A 46 9.37 -0.12 -31.07
C LYS A 46 9.06 -1.47 -31.72
N ARG A 47 9.87 -2.50 -31.45
CA ARG A 47 9.66 -3.86 -31.99
C ARG A 47 8.29 -4.42 -31.62
N HIS A 48 7.80 -4.11 -30.41
CA HIS A 48 6.48 -4.51 -29.98
C HIS A 48 5.35 -3.56 -30.41
N GLY A 49 5.64 -2.55 -31.23
CA GLY A 49 4.65 -1.65 -31.78
C GLY A 49 4.36 -0.39 -30.96
N CYS A 50 5.16 -0.08 -29.95
CA CYS A 50 5.04 1.19 -29.25
C CYS A 50 5.53 2.34 -30.13
N ILE A 51 4.69 3.34 -30.32
CA ILE A 51 5.01 4.55 -31.08
C ILE A 51 5.78 5.51 -30.17
N ILE A 52 6.98 5.90 -30.60
CA ILE A 52 7.82 6.87 -29.91
C ILE A 52 7.89 8.13 -30.77
N ARG A 53 7.17 9.17 -30.37
CA ARG A 53 7.11 10.44 -31.12
C ARG A 53 8.30 11.33 -30.84
N ASN A 54 8.78 11.33 -29.58
CA ASN A 54 9.93 12.10 -29.16
C ASN A 54 10.99 11.19 -28.52
N LYS A 55 12.05 10.89 -29.29
CA LYS A 55 13.14 9.99 -28.82
C LYS A 55 13.87 10.58 -27.63
N SER A 56 14.22 11.84 -27.65
CA SER A 56 14.96 12.51 -26.57
C SER A 56 14.16 12.53 -25.26
N PHE A 57 12.86 12.79 -25.33
CA PHE A 57 11.97 12.67 -24.17
C PHE A 57 11.93 11.24 -23.63
N THR A 58 11.83 10.24 -24.52
CA THR A 58 11.81 8.83 -24.10
C THR A 58 13.09 8.43 -23.40
N GLU A 59 14.26 8.85 -23.93
CA GLU A 59 15.59 8.64 -23.34
C GLU A 59 15.68 9.27 -21.95
N GLU A 60 15.21 10.51 -21.82
CA GLU A 60 15.17 11.22 -20.55
C GLU A 60 14.33 10.44 -19.49
N ILE A 61 13.13 10.00 -19.86
CA ILE A 61 12.25 9.28 -18.95
C ILE A 61 12.85 7.93 -18.55
N LEU A 62 13.35 7.14 -19.50
CA LEU A 62 13.94 5.84 -19.24
C LEU A 62 15.25 5.94 -18.44
N SER A 63 15.95 7.08 -18.45
CA SER A 63 17.09 7.33 -17.57
C SER A 63 16.71 7.58 -16.11
N LYS A 64 15.46 7.99 -15.84
CA LYS A 64 14.94 8.33 -14.51
C LYS A 64 13.99 7.28 -13.93
N ILE A 65 13.32 6.52 -14.80
CA ILE A 65 12.32 5.50 -14.41
C ILE A 65 12.77 4.16 -14.93
N ASN A 66 13.01 3.21 -14.02
CA ASN A 66 13.40 1.85 -14.39
C ASN A 66 12.41 1.26 -15.42
N TYR A 67 12.94 0.70 -16.51
CA TYR A 67 12.17 0.08 -17.59
C TYR A 67 11.15 -0.94 -17.09
N TYR A 68 11.53 -1.79 -16.12
CA TYR A 68 10.63 -2.77 -15.54
C TYR A 68 9.42 -2.12 -14.87
N ARG A 69 9.63 -1.02 -14.14
CA ARG A 69 8.53 -0.24 -13.53
C ARG A 69 7.63 0.38 -14.60
N PHE A 70 8.21 0.97 -15.64
CA PHE A 70 7.49 1.63 -16.71
C PHE A 70 6.69 0.61 -17.55
N SER A 71 7.28 -0.51 -17.92
CA SER A 71 6.67 -1.55 -18.75
C SER A 71 5.41 -2.16 -18.13
N ALA A 72 5.24 -2.08 -16.81
CA ALA A 72 4.04 -2.53 -16.14
C ALA A 72 2.78 -1.74 -16.54
N TYR A 73 2.93 -0.50 -16.98
CA TYR A 73 1.82 0.34 -17.49
C TYR A 73 1.45 0.04 -18.94
N LEU A 74 2.30 -0.68 -19.67
CA LEU A 74 2.02 -1.15 -21.02
C LEU A 74 1.15 -2.42 -21.05
N ILE A 75 1.01 -3.13 -19.92
CA ILE A 75 0.27 -4.40 -19.84
C ILE A 75 -1.17 -4.28 -20.38
N PRO A 76 -1.98 -3.24 -20.04
CA PRO A 76 -3.34 -3.10 -20.53
C PRO A 76 -3.43 -2.91 -22.06
N PHE A 77 -2.32 -2.54 -22.69
CA PHE A 77 -2.23 -2.24 -24.12
C PHE A 77 -1.57 -3.37 -24.92
N LYS A 78 -1.30 -4.53 -24.30
CA LYS A 78 -0.68 -5.66 -24.95
C LYS A 78 -1.74 -6.62 -25.49
N GLY A 79 -1.71 -6.86 -26.81
CA GLY A 79 -2.57 -7.85 -27.47
C GLY A 79 -2.09 -9.30 -27.24
N ASN A 80 -2.91 -10.27 -27.63
CA ASN A 80 -2.62 -11.70 -27.48
C ASN A 80 -1.40 -12.16 -28.28
N ASN A 81 -1.03 -11.44 -29.33
CA ASN A 81 0.16 -11.70 -30.17
C ASN A 81 1.46 -11.12 -29.58
N GLY A 82 1.40 -10.53 -28.37
CA GLY A 82 2.55 -9.89 -27.72
C GLY A 82 2.85 -8.48 -28.21
N MET A 83 2.18 -8.01 -29.26
CA MET A 83 2.31 -6.63 -29.78
C MET A 83 1.42 -5.68 -28.98
N TYR A 84 1.79 -4.40 -28.93
CA TYR A 84 0.91 -3.37 -28.37
C TYR A 84 -0.24 -3.05 -29.32
N LEU A 85 -1.36 -2.65 -28.75
CA LEU A 85 -2.53 -2.23 -29.52
C LEU A 85 -2.18 -1.01 -30.39
N PRO A 86 -2.87 -0.82 -31.53
CA PRO A 86 -2.72 0.37 -32.36
C PRO A 86 -2.78 1.67 -31.53
N ASP A 87 -2.04 2.67 -31.95
CA ASP A 87 -1.98 4.00 -31.31
C ASP A 87 -1.44 4.02 -29.85
N THR A 88 -0.78 2.94 -29.41
CA THR A 88 -0.06 2.94 -28.15
C THR A 88 1.21 3.76 -28.27
N THR A 89 1.23 4.97 -27.71
CA THR A 89 2.38 5.85 -27.70
C THR A 89 3.09 5.84 -26.35
N PHE A 90 4.41 6.04 -26.35
CA PHE A 90 5.21 6.14 -25.12
C PHE A 90 4.72 7.29 -24.23
N GLU A 91 4.42 8.42 -24.85
CA GLU A 91 3.95 9.63 -24.18
C GLU A 91 2.64 9.39 -23.43
N ARG A 92 1.68 8.68 -24.06
CA ARG A 92 0.43 8.28 -23.40
C ARG A 92 0.67 7.39 -22.20
N ILE A 93 1.56 6.41 -22.31
CA ILE A 93 1.92 5.52 -21.18
C ILE A 93 2.58 6.29 -20.05
N PHE A 94 3.41 7.29 -20.39
CA PHE A 94 4.00 8.17 -19.39
C PHE A 94 2.94 9.03 -18.69
N HIS A 95 1.95 9.55 -19.39
CA HIS A 95 0.82 10.27 -18.79
C HIS A 95 0.02 9.36 -17.83
N ILE A 96 -0.19 8.10 -18.19
CA ILE A 96 -0.84 7.11 -17.29
C ILE A 96 0.02 6.85 -16.06
N TYR A 97 1.34 6.79 -16.18
CA TYR A 97 2.25 6.68 -15.05
C TYR A 97 2.14 7.89 -14.11
N GLU A 98 2.12 9.10 -14.66
CA GLU A 98 1.96 10.33 -13.88
C GLU A 98 0.57 10.44 -13.23
N PHE A 99 -0.48 10.08 -13.95
CA PHE A 99 -1.83 9.93 -13.39
C PHE A 99 -1.83 9.03 -12.17
N ASP A 100 -1.23 7.85 -12.29
CA ASP A 100 -1.19 6.85 -11.22
C ASP A 100 -0.36 7.35 -10.03
N ARG A 101 0.68 8.12 -10.27
CA ARG A 101 1.49 8.78 -9.23
C ARG A 101 0.67 9.82 -8.45
N GLU A 102 -0.08 10.68 -9.15
CA GLU A 102 -0.94 11.68 -8.52
C GLU A 102 -2.10 11.03 -7.74
N LEU A 103 -2.73 10.02 -8.32
CA LEU A 103 -3.78 9.25 -7.66
C LEU A 103 -3.28 8.57 -6.38
N ARG A 104 -2.10 7.92 -6.42
CA ARG A 104 -1.49 7.34 -5.21
C ARG A 104 -1.27 8.38 -4.12
N SER A 105 -0.78 9.56 -4.49
CA SER A 105 -0.53 10.64 -3.54
C SER A 105 -1.82 11.09 -2.85
N LEU A 106 -2.88 11.28 -3.62
CA LEU A 106 -4.19 11.68 -3.10
C LEU A 106 -4.80 10.60 -2.18
N LEU A 107 -4.73 9.31 -2.59
CA LEU A 107 -5.22 8.22 -1.76
C LEU A 107 -4.42 8.05 -0.48
N PHE A 108 -3.10 8.26 -0.53
CA PHE A 108 -2.24 8.15 0.63
C PHE A 108 -2.57 9.21 1.69
N GLN A 109 -2.83 10.46 1.28
CA GLN A 109 -3.30 11.53 2.18
C GLN A 109 -4.64 11.19 2.82
N ALA A 110 -5.59 10.63 2.05
CA ALA A 110 -6.87 10.21 2.61
C ALA A 110 -6.71 9.07 3.64
N ILE A 111 -5.84 8.10 3.35
CA ILE A 111 -5.57 6.98 4.25
C ILE A 111 -4.85 7.43 5.52
N GLU A 112 -3.98 8.43 5.45
CA GLU A 112 -3.36 9.04 6.63
C GLU A 112 -4.42 9.56 7.61
N CYS A 113 -5.43 10.28 7.13
CA CYS A 113 -6.55 10.75 7.97
C CYS A 113 -7.31 9.58 8.62
N ILE A 114 -7.53 8.49 7.86
CA ILE A 114 -8.18 7.28 8.36
C ILE A 114 -7.32 6.61 9.44
N GLU A 115 -6.01 6.48 9.20
CA GLU A 115 -5.04 5.86 10.11
C GLU A 115 -5.02 6.58 11.46
N ILE A 116 -4.92 7.91 11.46
CA ILE A 116 -4.93 8.75 12.67
C ILE A 116 -6.26 8.61 13.42
N SER A 117 -7.39 8.70 12.71
CA SER A 117 -8.71 8.52 13.31
C SER A 117 -8.90 7.12 13.93
N LEU A 118 -8.40 6.09 13.27
CA LEU A 118 -8.48 4.72 13.76
C LEU A 118 -7.63 4.52 15.03
N ARG A 119 -6.40 5.06 15.09
CA ARG A 119 -5.57 5.06 16.30
C ARG A 119 -6.32 5.67 17.47
N THR A 120 -6.90 6.85 17.28
CA THR A 120 -7.68 7.55 18.31
C THR A 120 -8.85 6.70 18.81
N ARG A 121 -9.66 6.14 17.92
CA ARG A 121 -10.84 5.34 18.30
C ARG A 121 -10.46 4.06 19.04
N LEU A 122 -9.42 3.37 18.56
CA LEU A 122 -8.95 2.12 19.18
C LEU A 122 -8.34 2.37 20.56
N SER A 123 -7.45 3.36 20.68
CA SER A 123 -6.79 3.67 21.95
C SER A 123 -7.78 4.16 23.00
N TYR A 124 -8.72 5.03 22.60
CA TYR A 124 -9.73 5.56 23.51
C TYR A 124 -10.65 4.46 24.02
N MET A 125 -11.23 3.65 23.12
CA MET A 125 -12.14 2.57 23.51
C MET A 125 -11.43 1.54 24.41
N HIS A 126 -10.22 1.09 24.00
CA HIS A 126 -9.48 0.09 24.73
C HIS A 126 -8.98 0.61 26.09
N GLY A 127 -8.45 1.84 26.13
CA GLY A 127 -7.96 2.48 27.34
C GLY A 127 -9.07 2.74 28.37
N MET A 128 -10.24 3.20 27.93
CA MET A 128 -11.39 3.41 28.82
C MET A 128 -11.93 2.11 29.41
N LYS A 129 -11.90 1.02 28.66
CA LYS A 129 -12.46 -0.25 29.10
C LYS A 129 -11.50 -1.10 29.92
N TYR A 130 -10.24 -1.13 29.54
CA TYR A 130 -9.23 -2.05 30.06
C TYR A 130 -8.03 -1.35 30.74
N GLY A 131 -8.05 -0.02 30.78
CA GLY A 131 -6.96 0.77 31.38
C GLY A 131 -5.75 0.96 30.47
N ALA A 132 -4.81 1.73 30.96
CA ALA A 132 -3.62 2.18 30.20
C ALA A 132 -2.78 1.03 29.60
N LEU A 133 -2.61 -0.05 30.34
CA LEU A 133 -1.80 -1.21 29.97
C LEU A 133 -2.63 -2.44 29.62
N GLY A 134 -3.95 -2.27 29.44
CA GLY A 134 -4.88 -3.36 29.15
C GLY A 134 -4.52 -4.21 27.92
N TYR A 135 -3.81 -3.62 26.95
CA TYR A 135 -3.34 -4.31 25.74
C TYR A 135 -2.26 -5.38 26.02
N LEU A 136 -1.67 -5.39 27.20
CA LEU A 136 -0.72 -6.42 27.63
C LEU A 136 -1.41 -7.67 28.18
N ASN A 137 -2.70 -7.58 28.54
CA ASN A 137 -3.46 -8.71 29.07
C ASN A 137 -4.20 -9.43 27.94
N LYS A 138 -3.87 -10.71 27.74
CA LYS A 138 -4.46 -11.58 26.73
C LYS A 138 -6.00 -11.72 26.89
N GLU A 139 -6.50 -11.65 28.11
CA GLU A 139 -7.92 -11.82 28.40
C GLU A 139 -8.78 -10.67 27.88
N ASN A 140 -8.18 -9.53 27.51
CA ASN A 140 -8.85 -8.38 26.90
C ASN A 140 -9.05 -8.51 25.39
N PHE A 141 -8.71 -9.67 24.84
CA PHE A 141 -8.79 -9.97 23.40
C PHE A 141 -9.54 -11.29 23.16
N ASN A 142 -9.90 -11.54 21.92
CA ASN A 142 -10.47 -12.81 21.53
C ASN A 142 -9.43 -13.96 21.66
N PRO A 143 -9.87 -15.23 21.74
CA PRO A 143 -8.97 -16.37 21.95
C PRO A 143 -7.91 -16.57 20.85
N ARG A 144 -8.07 -15.95 19.66
CA ARG A 144 -7.13 -16.02 18.54
C ARG A 144 -5.99 -15.03 18.65
N HIS A 145 -6.07 -14.11 19.63
CA HIS A 145 -5.04 -13.07 19.80
C HIS A 145 -3.70 -13.69 20.21
N ASP A 146 -2.66 -13.32 19.48
CA ASP A 146 -1.28 -13.67 19.83
C ASP A 146 -0.59 -12.48 20.53
N THR A 147 -0.66 -12.48 21.85
CA THR A 147 -0.05 -11.46 22.69
C THR A 147 1.47 -11.40 22.51
N LYS A 148 2.13 -12.55 22.30
CA LYS A 148 3.59 -12.58 22.09
C LYS A 148 3.97 -11.89 20.79
N MET A 149 3.19 -12.12 19.73
CA MET A 149 3.40 -11.45 18.44
C MET A 149 3.19 -9.94 18.56
N LEU A 150 2.11 -9.50 19.23
CA LEU A 150 1.86 -8.06 19.44
C LEU A 150 3.00 -7.41 20.24
N GLN A 151 3.40 -8.02 21.35
CA GLN A 151 4.49 -7.52 22.18
C GLN A 151 5.83 -7.54 21.44
N GLY A 152 6.08 -8.56 20.62
CA GLY A 152 7.27 -8.64 19.76
C GLY A 152 7.31 -7.51 18.73
N ASN A 153 6.19 -7.23 18.08
CA ASN A 153 6.07 -6.12 17.15
C ASN A 153 6.29 -4.77 17.82
N ILE A 154 5.69 -4.55 19.00
CA ILE A 154 5.86 -3.32 19.78
C ILE A 154 7.33 -3.16 20.18
N LYS A 155 7.97 -4.22 20.73
CA LYS A 155 9.40 -4.19 21.07
C LYS A 155 10.25 -3.88 19.84
N GLY A 156 9.98 -4.51 18.70
CA GLY A 156 10.72 -4.25 17.47
C GLY A 156 10.62 -2.80 17.01
N VAL A 157 9.44 -2.19 17.09
CA VAL A 157 9.26 -0.77 16.74
C VAL A 157 9.96 0.15 17.75
N ILE A 158 9.85 -0.13 19.04
CA ILE A 158 10.55 0.63 20.10
C ILE A 158 12.08 0.51 19.90
N LEU A 159 12.60 -0.70 19.67
CA LEU A 159 14.03 -0.92 19.39
C LEU A 159 14.48 -0.17 18.14
N TYR A 160 13.71 -0.21 17.04
CA TYR A 160 14.04 0.56 15.84
C TYR A 160 14.12 2.06 16.09
N GLN A 161 13.35 2.59 17.05
CA GLN A 161 13.43 3.99 17.48
C GLN A 161 14.61 4.26 18.41
N THR A 162 15.19 3.23 19.02
CA THR A 162 16.20 3.37 20.09
C THR A 162 17.58 2.81 19.77
N GLU A 163 17.77 1.97 18.76
CA GLU A 163 19.04 1.29 18.50
C GLU A 163 19.58 1.54 17.09
N LYS A 164 20.77 2.17 17.04
CA LYS A 164 21.90 1.72 16.24
C LYS A 164 22.97 1.24 17.23
N GLU A 165 22.95 -0.01 17.60
CA GLU A 165 24.17 -0.63 18.10
C GLU A 165 25.09 -0.85 16.90
N THR A 166 26.05 0.04 16.75
CA THR A 166 27.23 -0.25 15.94
C THR A 166 28.07 -1.26 16.71
N SER A 167 28.29 -2.40 16.09
CA SER A 167 29.16 -3.49 16.58
C SER A 167 30.65 -3.12 16.62
N ASP A 168 31.00 -1.84 16.57
CA ASP A 168 32.38 -1.37 16.68
C ASP A 168 32.64 -0.73 18.03
N HIS A 169 33.54 -1.37 18.80
CA HIS A 169 33.93 -1.08 20.19
C HIS A 169 34.63 0.26 20.45
N GLU A 170 34.64 1.23 19.51
CA GLU A 170 35.50 2.41 19.66
C GLU A 170 34.90 3.78 19.39
N LYS A 171 33.62 4.04 19.45
CA LYS A 171 33.10 5.41 19.68
C LYS A 171 31.63 5.34 20.10
N LYS A 172 31.39 5.50 21.41
CA LYS A 172 30.06 5.81 21.93
C LYS A 172 29.67 7.22 21.47
N GLU A 173 29.05 7.35 20.30
CA GLU A 173 28.31 8.58 20.03
C GLU A 173 27.05 8.62 20.90
N PRO A 174 26.63 9.80 21.39
CA PRO A 174 25.48 9.89 22.26
C PRO A 174 24.24 9.40 21.51
N PHE A 175 23.55 8.47 22.12
CA PHE A 175 22.32 7.85 21.65
C PHE A 175 21.27 8.91 21.39
N VAL A 176 20.91 9.18 20.13
CA VAL A 176 19.80 10.08 19.79
C VAL A 176 18.57 9.20 19.58
N GLU A 177 17.69 9.17 20.57
CA GLU A 177 16.37 8.56 20.39
C GLU A 177 15.57 9.33 19.34
N LYS A 178 15.09 8.65 18.32
CA LYS A 178 14.39 9.25 17.20
C LYS A 178 13.07 9.92 17.61
N GLU A 179 12.38 9.33 18.61
CA GLU A 179 11.10 9.82 19.09
C GLU A 179 11.19 10.25 20.56
N LEU A 180 11.02 11.53 20.82
CA LEU A 180 11.12 12.13 22.17
C LEU A 180 10.17 11.50 23.19
N PHE A 181 8.96 11.09 22.78
CA PHE A 181 8.00 10.47 23.67
C PHE A 181 8.43 9.05 24.10
N VAL A 182 9.16 8.32 23.27
CA VAL A 182 9.72 7.01 23.61
C VAL A 182 10.76 7.19 24.72
N LYS A 183 11.65 8.15 24.57
CA LYS A 183 12.63 8.53 25.59
C LYS A 183 11.96 8.87 26.91
N HIS A 184 10.98 9.77 26.85
CA HIS A 184 10.23 10.21 28.03
C HIS A 184 9.61 9.04 28.81
N HIS A 185 9.00 8.06 28.10
CA HIS A 185 8.37 6.91 28.76
C HIS A 185 9.40 5.91 29.30
N LYS A 186 10.57 5.78 28.69
CA LYS A 186 11.66 4.98 29.24
C LYS A 186 12.22 5.58 30.52
N GLU A 187 12.46 6.90 30.53
CA GLU A 187 13.08 7.57 31.66
C GLU A 187 12.14 7.80 32.85
N LYS A 188 10.86 8.09 32.60
CA LYS A 188 9.91 8.45 33.67
C LYS A 188 8.95 7.34 34.07
N TYR A 189 8.71 6.35 33.23
CA TYR A 189 7.68 5.34 33.44
C TYR A 189 8.21 3.91 33.28
N ASP A 190 9.51 3.69 33.51
CA ASP A 190 10.15 2.38 33.43
C ASP A 190 9.88 1.62 32.11
N GLY A 191 9.78 2.35 31.00
CA GLY A 191 9.46 1.77 29.71
C GLY A 191 8.03 1.27 29.57
N GLN A 192 7.11 1.68 30.45
CA GLN A 192 5.68 1.42 30.29
C GLN A 192 5.05 2.43 29.35
N PHE A 193 4.35 1.92 28.34
CA PHE A 193 3.68 2.73 27.31
C PHE A 193 2.18 2.55 27.45
N PRO A 194 1.42 3.59 27.88
CA PRO A 194 -0.05 3.54 27.79
C PRO A 194 -0.52 3.29 26.37
N ILE A 195 -1.68 2.66 26.21
CA ILE A 195 -2.24 2.32 24.89
C ILE A 195 -2.31 3.54 23.94
N TRP A 196 -2.68 4.72 24.46
CA TRP A 196 -2.72 5.97 23.66
C TRP A 196 -1.37 6.52 23.25
N VAL A 197 -0.28 5.97 23.77
CA VAL A 197 1.10 6.28 23.37
C VAL A 197 1.64 5.21 22.44
N VAL A 198 1.55 3.93 22.84
CA VAL A 198 2.12 2.85 22.04
C VAL A 198 1.44 2.67 20.69
N ILE A 199 0.15 3.03 20.59
CA ILE A 199 -0.62 2.91 19.34
C ILE A 199 -0.11 3.86 18.24
N GLU A 200 0.57 4.96 18.63
CA GLU A 200 1.20 5.87 17.66
C GLU A 200 2.35 5.20 16.89
N LEU A 201 2.93 4.16 17.46
CA LEU A 201 3.97 3.34 16.82
C LEU A 201 3.40 2.25 15.89
N PHE A 202 2.08 2.02 15.90
CA PHE A 202 1.48 0.95 15.10
C PHE A 202 1.43 1.35 13.63
N THR A 203 1.88 0.44 12.77
CA THR A 203 1.57 0.54 11.33
C THR A 203 0.07 0.30 11.08
N PHE A 204 -0.43 0.68 9.92
CA PHE A 204 -1.85 0.41 9.56
C PHE A 204 -2.18 -1.10 9.65
N GLY A 205 -1.24 -1.96 9.24
CA GLY A 205 -1.39 -3.41 9.39
C GLY A 205 -1.52 -3.86 10.84
N MET A 206 -0.75 -3.27 11.75
CA MET A 206 -0.88 -3.54 13.19
C MET A 206 -2.22 -3.05 13.74
N LEU A 207 -2.71 -1.88 13.32
CA LEU A 207 -4.04 -1.37 13.70
C LEU A 207 -5.17 -2.30 13.20
N SER A 208 -5.09 -2.72 11.94
CA SER A 208 -6.04 -3.68 11.35
C SER A 208 -6.05 -5.00 12.13
N ARG A 209 -4.87 -5.51 12.49
CA ARG A 209 -4.74 -6.73 13.29
C ARG A 209 -5.25 -6.54 14.71
N PHE A 210 -4.89 -5.44 15.38
CA PHE A 210 -5.37 -5.11 16.72
C PHE A 210 -6.90 -5.09 16.76
N TYR A 211 -7.54 -4.44 15.77
CA TYR A 211 -8.99 -4.46 15.65
C TYR A 211 -9.56 -5.88 15.49
N SER A 212 -8.97 -6.71 14.63
CA SER A 212 -9.44 -8.08 14.39
C SER A 212 -9.30 -8.99 15.62
N ASP A 213 -8.36 -8.67 16.50
CA ASP A 213 -8.07 -9.44 17.71
C ASP A 213 -8.91 -8.98 18.91
N LEU A 214 -9.63 -7.86 18.86
CA LEU A 214 -10.55 -7.43 19.91
C LEU A 214 -11.70 -8.44 20.12
N HIS A 215 -12.29 -8.43 21.31
CA HIS A 215 -13.56 -9.13 21.51
C HIS A 215 -14.64 -8.65 20.54
N THR A 216 -15.51 -9.54 20.11
CA THR A 216 -16.58 -9.21 19.16
C THR A 216 -17.48 -8.07 19.64
N SER A 217 -17.70 -7.93 20.96
CA SER A 217 -18.43 -6.79 21.55
C SER A 217 -17.77 -5.47 21.24
N ASP A 218 -16.44 -5.40 21.35
CA ASP A 218 -15.64 -4.20 21.16
C ASP A 218 -15.50 -3.87 19.67
N GLN A 219 -15.29 -4.88 18.84
CA GLN A 219 -15.37 -4.73 17.39
C GLN A 219 -16.72 -4.13 16.95
N LYS A 220 -17.83 -4.61 17.50
CA LYS A 220 -19.16 -4.05 17.21
C LYS A 220 -19.31 -2.61 17.70
N GLN A 221 -18.75 -2.26 18.84
CA GLN A 221 -18.78 -0.89 19.37
C GLN A 221 -18.06 0.08 18.44
N ILE A 222 -16.88 -0.29 17.95
CA ILE A 222 -16.11 0.53 16.99
C ILE A 222 -16.80 0.58 15.63
N ALA A 223 -17.29 -0.56 15.11
CA ALA A 223 -17.94 -0.63 13.81
C ALA A 223 -19.21 0.25 13.70
N ARG A 224 -19.95 0.41 14.80
CA ARG A 224 -21.11 1.33 14.87
C ARG A 224 -20.73 2.78 14.54
N GLN A 225 -19.51 3.21 14.88
CA GLN A 225 -19.04 4.56 14.57
C GLN A 225 -18.75 4.77 13.08
N TYR A 226 -18.69 3.67 12.32
CA TYR A 226 -18.55 3.66 10.86
C TYR A 226 -19.83 3.21 10.16
N HIS A 227 -20.96 3.17 10.89
CA HIS A 227 -22.27 2.77 10.39
C HIS A 227 -22.27 1.41 9.66
N THR A 228 -21.43 0.47 10.12
CA THR A 228 -21.28 -0.84 9.47
C THR A 228 -21.18 -1.99 10.47
N SER A 229 -21.15 -3.24 9.96
CA SER A 229 -20.95 -4.41 10.80
C SER A 229 -19.46 -4.63 11.10
N TYR A 230 -19.17 -5.32 12.20
CA TYR A 230 -17.79 -5.57 12.61
C TYR A 230 -16.97 -6.40 11.59
N LYS A 231 -17.59 -7.35 10.88
CA LYS A 231 -16.95 -8.14 9.83
C LYS A 231 -16.67 -7.30 8.59
N VAL A 232 -17.56 -6.39 8.25
CA VAL A 232 -17.38 -5.47 7.13
C VAL A 232 -16.24 -4.53 7.44
N LEU A 233 -16.20 -3.91 8.63
CA LEU A 233 -15.11 -3.04 9.03
C LEU A 233 -13.76 -3.78 9.03
N GLU A 234 -13.70 -5.02 9.53
CA GLU A 234 -12.49 -5.85 9.48
C GLU A 234 -11.97 -5.99 8.04
N SER A 235 -12.87 -6.27 7.09
CA SER A 235 -12.49 -6.37 5.66
C SER A 235 -12.01 -5.04 5.08
N TRP A 236 -12.64 -3.92 5.46
CA TRP A 236 -12.27 -2.59 5.01
C TRP A 236 -10.89 -2.16 5.52
N LEU A 237 -10.58 -2.42 6.78
CA LEU A 237 -9.26 -2.11 7.36
C LEU A 237 -8.15 -2.91 6.67
N ARG A 238 -8.43 -4.17 6.28
CA ARG A 238 -7.49 -4.97 5.49
C ARG A 238 -7.28 -4.38 4.10
N CYS A 239 -8.35 -3.94 3.43
CA CYS A 239 -8.25 -3.27 2.14
C CYS A 239 -7.45 -1.97 2.23
N CYS A 240 -7.69 -1.14 3.26
CA CYS A 240 -6.89 0.07 3.49
C CYS A 240 -5.41 -0.25 3.74
N THR A 241 -5.10 -1.33 4.46
CA THR A 241 -3.71 -1.79 4.65
C THR A 241 -3.04 -2.07 3.31
N ASP A 242 -3.73 -2.79 2.39
CA ASP A 242 -3.20 -3.10 1.07
C ASP A 242 -2.96 -1.83 0.24
N VAL A 243 -3.96 -0.92 0.18
CA VAL A 243 -3.82 0.33 -0.58
C VAL A 243 -2.71 1.20 0.00
N ARG A 244 -2.65 1.36 1.32
CA ARG A 244 -1.62 2.12 2.03
C ARG A 244 -0.22 1.61 1.67
N ASN A 245 -0.02 0.30 1.73
CA ASN A 245 1.27 -0.30 1.43
C ASN A 245 1.63 -0.15 -0.05
N ILE A 246 0.66 -0.31 -0.97
CA ILE A 246 0.88 -0.07 -2.39
C ILE A 246 1.29 1.38 -2.64
N CYS A 247 0.61 2.35 -2.03
CA CYS A 247 0.92 3.76 -2.19
C CYS A 247 2.29 4.10 -1.59
N ALA A 248 2.58 3.65 -0.37
CA ALA A 248 3.85 3.89 0.32
C ALA A 248 5.07 3.30 -0.40
N HIS A 249 4.90 2.15 -1.06
CA HIS A 249 5.96 1.48 -1.82
C HIS A 249 5.92 1.80 -3.32
N TYR A 250 5.22 2.85 -3.72
CA TYR A 250 5.12 3.31 -5.10
C TYR A 250 4.59 2.25 -6.08
N GLY A 251 3.78 1.32 -5.59
CA GLY A 251 3.15 0.28 -6.40
C GLY A 251 2.10 0.86 -7.34
N ARG A 252 1.86 0.19 -8.47
CA ARG A 252 0.88 0.62 -9.47
C ARG A 252 -0.55 0.37 -8.98
N LEU A 253 -1.45 1.34 -9.16
CA LEU A 253 -2.90 1.24 -8.96
C LEU A 253 -3.65 1.00 -10.28
N TYR A 254 -3.19 1.63 -11.37
CA TYR A 254 -3.79 1.52 -12.69
C TYR A 254 -3.76 0.07 -13.19
N TYR A 255 -4.93 -0.48 -13.59
CA TYR A 255 -5.06 -1.88 -14.04
C TYR A 255 -4.55 -2.90 -13.00
N ARG A 256 -4.92 -2.69 -11.72
CA ARG A 256 -4.51 -3.57 -10.61
C ARG A 256 -5.69 -4.40 -10.10
N ASN A 257 -5.43 -5.67 -9.82
CA ASN A 257 -6.27 -6.50 -8.98
C ASN A 257 -5.66 -6.55 -7.57
N PHE A 258 -6.47 -6.19 -6.56
CA PHE A 258 -6.06 -6.26 -5.16
C PHE A 258 -6.24 -7.68 -4.62
N THR A 259 -5.46 -8.04 -3.61
CA THR A 259 -5.58 -9.33 -2.91
C THR A 259 -6.76 -9.34 -1.96
N SER A 260 -7.01 -8.23 -1.28
CA SER A 260 -8.17 -8.04 -0.40
C SER A 260 -9.42 -7.69 -1.17
N THR A 261 -10.55 -8.19 -0.68
CA THR A 261 -11.88 -7.90 -1.23
C THR A 261 -12.74 -7.27 -0.15
N PRO A 262 -13.27 -6.05 -0.33
CA PRO A 262 -14.14 -5.43 0.65
C PRO A 262 -15.49 -6.13 0.70
N SER A 263 -16.01 -6.34 1.91
CA SER A 263 -17.37 -6.81 2.17
C SER A 263 -18.34 -5.63 2.27
N GLY A 264 -19.64 -5.89 2.17
CA GLY A 264 -20.69 -4.89 2.42
C GLY A 264 -21.05 -4.01 1.22
N PHE A 265 -20.23 -3.95 0.18
CA PHE A 265 -20.61 -3.36 -1.09
C PHE A 265 -21.20 -4.45 -2.00
N MET A 266 -22.19 -4.09 -2.80
CA MET A 266 -22.79 -4.96 -3.84
C MET A 266 -22.25 -4.59 -5.22
N PRO A 267 -20.95 -4.65 -5.50
CA PRO A 267 -20.46 -4.45 -6.84
C PRO A 267 -20.60 -5.74 -7.65
N LYS A 268 -20.77 -5.61 -8.95
CA LYS A 268 -20.67 -6.74 -9.88
C LYS A 268 -19.36 -7.49 -9.63
N LYS A 269 -19.37 -8.80 -9.80
CA LYS A 269 -18.29 -9.73 -9.40
C LYS A 269 -16.87 -9.29 -9.84
N ASN A 270 -16.76 -8.57 -10.96
CA ASN A 270 -15.49 -8.12 -11.57
C ASN A 270 -14.95 -6.78 -11.00
N VAL A 271 -15.71 -6.09 -10.12
CA VAL A 271 -15.33 -4.77 -9.60
C VAL A 271 -14.79 -4.86 -8.16
N ARG A 272 -14.88 -6.05 -7.53
CA ARG A 272 -14.57 -6.21 -6.09
C ARG A 272 -13.11 -6.04 -5.72
N GLN A 273 -12.19 -6.25 -6.66
CA GLN A 273 -10.73 -6.22 -6.43
C GLN A 273 -10.03 -5.12 -7.23
N CYS A 274 -10.75 -4.09 -7.62
CA CYS A 274 -10.23 -2.96 -8.39
C CYS A 274 -10.07 -1.69 -7.52
N THR A 275 -9.43 -0.68 -8.08
CA THR A 275 -9.20 0.61 -7.41
C THR A 275 -10.50 1.30 -7.00
N TRP A 276 -11.57 1.15 -7.78
CA TRP A 276 -12.89 1.68 -7.43
C TRP A 276 -13.44 1.10 -6.12
N ALA A 277 -13.37 -0.21 -5.94
CA ALA A 277 -13.84 -0.83 -4.70
C ALA A 277 -13.05 -0.34 -3.48
N MET A 278 -11.74 -0.10 -3.65
CA MET A 278 -10.89 0.48 -2.60
C MET A 278 -11.25 1.95 -2.33
N MET A 279 -11.61 2.71 -3.36
CA MET A 279 -12.08 4.09 -3.23
C MET A 279 -13.36 4.19 -2.38
N LEU A 280 -14.32 3.29 -2.60
CA LEU A 280 -15.53 3.23 -1.78
C LEU A 280 -15.25 2.92 -0.31
N VAL A 281 -14.27 2.04 -0.05
CA VAL A 281 -13.80 1.77 1.32
C VAL A 281 -13.20 3.03 1.95
N ILE A 282 -12.30 3.70 1.23
CA ILE A 282 -11.64 4.92 1.70
C ILE A 282 -12.69 5.99 2.02
N LYS A 283 -13.65 6.23 1.11
CA LYS A 283 -14.77 7.16 1.36
C LYS A 283 -15.51 6.81 2.66
N SER A 284 -15.89 5.54 2.81
CA SER A 284 -16.70 5.08 3.97
C SER A 284 -15.97 5.20 5.30
N LEU A 285 -14.64 5.19 5.29
CA LEU A 285 -13.80 5.31 6.49
C LEU A 285 -13.28 6.73 6.73
N TYR A 286 -13.43 7.63 5.75
CA TYR A 286 -12.87 8.98 5.83
C TYR A 286 -13.53 9.78 6.96
N PRO A 287 -12.74 10.33 7.91
CA PRO A 287 -13.31 10.88 9.15
C PRO A 287 -13.90 12.29 9.02
N PHE A 288 -13.67 12.99 7.90
CA PHE A 288 -14.04 14.40 7.72
C PHE A 288 -14.89 14.60 6.45
N PRO A 289 -16.22 14.39 6.49
CA PRO A 289 -17.10 14.51 5.31
C PRO A 289 -16.94 15.85 4.58
N ASP A 290 -16.88 16.96 5.31
CA ASP A 290 -16.69 18.29 4.71
C ASP A 290 -15.38 18.42 3.92
N LYS A 291 -14.28 17.82 4.40
CA LYS A 291 -13.01 17.81 3.66
C LYS A 291 -13.05 16.86 2.48
N TRP A 292 -13.82 15.77 2.58
CA TRP A 292 -14.05 14.90 1.43
C TRP A 292 -14.66 15.68 0.27
N GLU A 293 -15.73 16.43 0.52
CA GLU A 293 -16.43 17.19 -0.50
C GLU A 293 -15.63 18.39 -1.01
N LYS A 294 -15.01 19.16 -0.08
CA LYS A 294 -14.39 20.45 -0.41
C LYS A 294 -12.93 20.37 -0.82
N GLU A 295 -12.22 19.30 -0.44
CA GLU A 295 -10.78 19.18 -0.69
C GLU A 295 -10.44 17.94 -1.54
N PHE A 296 -10.91 16.74 -1.13
CA PHE A 296 -10.57 15.50 -1.81
C PHE A 296 -11.22 15.40 -3.19
N MET A 297 -12.54 15.62 -3.28
CA MET A 297 -13.27 15.47 -4.53
C MET A 297 -12.80 16.44 -5.62
N PRO A 298 -12.58 17.77 -5.34
CA PRO A 298 -12.02 18.67 -6.36
C PRO A 298 -10.63 18.25 -6.86
N GLN A 299 -9.76 17.74 -5.98
CA GLN A 299 -8.45 17.25 -6.38
C GLN A 299 -8.57 15.99 -7.25
N MET A 300 -9.47 15.07 -6.87
CA MET A 300 -9.75 13.86 -7.67
C MET A 300 -10.29 14.21 -9.06
N GLU A 301 -11.22 15.15 -9.15
CA GLU A 301 -11.76 15.63 -10.41
C GLU A 301 -10.68 16.26 -11.29
N ASN A 302 -9.85 17.11 -10.71
CA ASN A 302 -8.74 17.73 -11.44
C ASN A 302 -7.76 16.70 -12.00
N ILE A 303 -7.42 15.67 -11.23
CA ILE A 303 -6.56 14.57 -11.70
C ILE A 303 -7.24 13.81 -12.85
N MET A 304 -8.53 13.47 -12.71
CA MET A 304 -9.28 12.75 -13.74
C MET A 304 -9.40 13.55 -15.03
N ASP A 305 -9.69 14.84 -14.94
CA ASP A 305 -9.84 15.73 -16.09
C ASP A 305 -8.51 15.98 -16.81
N LYS A 306 -7.43 16.20 -16.05
CA LYS A 306 -6.07 16.40 -16.57
C LYS A 306 -5.61 15.25 -17.49
N TYR A 307 -5.93 14.02 -17.10
CA TYR A 307 -5.48 12.82 -17.84
C TYR A 307 -6.59 12.13 -18.63
N SER A 308 -7.74 12.77 -18.77
CA SER A 308 -8.96 12.18 -19.39
C SER A 308 -8.76 11.61 -20.79
N LYS A 309 -7.82 12.16 -21.58
CA LYS A 309 -7.49 11.71 -22.94
C LYS A 309 -6.61 10.46 -22.97
N ASP A 310 -5.90 10.18 -21.89
CA ASP A 310 -4.87 9.13 -21.85
C ASP A 310 -5.36 7.89 -21.09
N ILE A 311 -6.17 8.08 -20.04
CA ILE A 311 -6.66 7.00 -19.17
C ILE A 311 -7.97 6.39 -19.67
N ASP A 312 -8.19 5.12 -19.29
CA ASP A 312 -9.51 4.48 -19.36
C ASP A 312 -9.95 4.10 -17.94
N LEU A 313 -11.03 4.71 -17.48
CA LEU A 313 -11.59 4.49 -16.14
C LEU A 313 -11.98 3.02 -15.89
N LYS A 314 -12.26 2.25 -16.96
CA LYS A 314 -12.52 0.81 -16.85
C LYS A 314 -11.32 0.04 -16.28
N HIS A 315 -10.10 0.50 -16.54
CA HIS A 315 -8.88 -0.11 -16.01
C HIS A 315 -8.74 0.04 -14.48
N LEU A 316 -9.50 0.97 -13.90
CA LEU A 316 -9.60 1.20 -12.47
C LEU A 316 -10.90 0.67 -11.87
N GLY A 317 -11.83 0.22 -12.72
CA GLY A 317 -13.17 -0.25 -12.36
C GLY A 317 -14.18 0.85 -12.05
N PHE A 318 -13.89 2.11 -12.39
CA PHE A 318 -14.77 3.25 -12.12
C PHE A 318 -16.02 3.22 -13.03
N PRO A 319 -17.22 3.43 -12.47
CA PRO A 319 -18.45 3.62 -13.25
C PRO A 319 -18.46 5.02 -13.90
N LYS A 320 -19.36 5.21 -14.88
CA LYS A 320 -19.48 6.51 -15.54
C LYS A 320 -19.93 7.63 -14.59
N ASN A 321 -20.78 7.30 -13.63
CA ASN A 321 -21.34 8.21 -12.62
C ASN A 321 -20.51 8.21 -11.30
N TRP A 322 -19.22 7.95 -11.37
CA TRP A 322 -18.34 7.83 -10.21
C TRP A 322 -18.34 9.06 -9.29
N LYS A 323 -18.50 10.26 -9.87
CA LYS A 323 -18.58 11.50 -9.10
C LYS A 323 -19.78 11.49 -8.16
N GLU A 324 -20.96 11.17 -8.70
CA GLU A 324 -22.22 11.09 -7.94
C GLU A 324 -22.12 10.02 -6.84
N GLU A 325 -21.57 8.85 -7.16
CA GLU A 325 -21.40 7.76 -6.18
C GLU A 325 -20.40 8.09 -5.06
N LEU A 326 -19.42 8.95 -5.31
CA LEU A 326 -18.47 9.41 -4.29
C LEU A 326 -18.99 10.61 -3.50
N MET A 327 -19.99 11.34 -4.00
CA MET A 327 -20.63 12.46 -3.28
C MET A 327 -21.80 11.99 -2.41
N ASN A 328 -22.54 10.97 -2.81
CA ASN A 328 -23.64 10.36 -2.04
C ASN A 328 -23.12 9.37 -0.98
#